data_1f2a0aea65a1d98ed73ce57f5f8fa5b0
#
_entry.id   1f2a0aea65a1d98ed73ce57f5f8fa5b0
#
_cell.length_a   1.000
_cell.length_b   1.000
_cell.length_c   1.000
_cell.angle_alpha   90.00
_cell.angle_beta   90.00
_cell.angle_gamma   90.00
#
_symmetry.space_group_name_H-M   'P 1'
#
loop_
_entity.id
_entity.type
_entity.pdbx_description
1 polymer ?
#
loop_
_entity_poly.entity_id
_entity_poly.type
_entity_poly.pdbx_seq_one_letter_code
_entity_poly.pdbx_strand_id
1 'polypeptide(L)'
;SAATVAEVVASAPSGQALASLLGAYLSREHLERVDVGCPLAALGSETSRQVPEVRRVATRHIKEMIDLIARQSPDWGQPAAHERAMVIIATMVGALMLSRAVDEPGLSDSLREAALKFLTSSGH
;
A
#
# COMPACT_ATOMS: atom_id res chain seq x y z
N SER A 1 9.48 -0.36 1.10
CA SER A 1 10.10 0.15 -0.12
C SER A 1 9.62 -0.61 -1.36
N ALA A 2 9.86 -0.05 -2.54
CA ALA A 2 9.47 -0.68 -3.79
C ALA A 2 10.18 -2.03 -3.99
N ALA A 3 11.43 -2.15 -3.56
CA ALA A 3 12.17 -3.41 -3.67
C ALA A 3 11.52 -4.52 -2.85
N THR A 4 11.10 -4.23 -1.61
CA THR A 4 10.42 -5.20 -0.76
C THR A 4 9.07 -5.60 -1.35
N VAL A 5 8.35 -4.65 -1.91
CA VAL A 5 7.07 -4.90 -2.57
C VAL A 5 7.27 -5.82 -3.77
N ALA A 6 8.30 -5.55 -4.58
CA ALA A 6 8.61 -6.39 -5.74
C ALA A 6 8.96 -7.83 -5.34
N GLU A 7 9.68 -8.01 -4.22
CA GLU A 7 9.99 -9.34 -3.71
C GLU A 7 8.73 -10.12 -3.32
N VAL A 8 7.78 -9.46 -2.67
CA VAL A 8 6.51 -10.10 -2.30
C VAL A 8 5.75 -10.54 -3.54
N VAL A 9 5.65 -9.67 -4.54
CA VAL A 9 4.97 -9.99 -5.79
C VAL A 9 5.65 -11.15 -6.50
N ALA A 10 6.99 -11.12 -6.58
CA ALA A 10 7.75 -12.15 -7.29
C ALA A 10 7.65 -13.52 -6.63
N SER A 11 7.49 -13.57 -5.31
CA SER A 11 7.41 -14.84 -4.56
C SER A 11 5.99 -15.39 -4.48
N ALA A 12 4.97 -14.62 -4.88
CA ALA A 12 3.58 -15.04 -4.75
C ALA A 12 3.19 -16.02 -5.86
N PRO A 13 2.28 -16.96 -5.58
CA PRO A 13 1.71 -17.82 -6.62
C PRO A 13 0.99 -16.98 -7.67
N SER A 14 0.96 -17.50 -8.90
CA SER A 14 0.25 -16.83 -9.99
C SER A 14 -1.21 -16.58 -9.62
N GLY A 15 -1.70 -15.39 -9.87
CA GLY A 15 -3.06 -15.00 -9.57
C GLY A 15 -3.31 -14.56 -8.13
N GLN A 16 -2.29 -14.63 -7.27
CA GLN A 16 -2.42 -14.23 -5.86
C GLN A 16 -1.42 -13.14 -5.47
N ALA A 17 -0.71 -12.58 -6.44
CA ALA A 17 0.31 -11.59 -6.14
C ALA A 17 -0.25 -10.36 -5.43
N LEU A 18 -1.41 -9.87 -5.88
CA LEU A 18 -2.02 -8.69 -5.27
C LEU A 18 -2.46 -8.96 -3.83
N ALA A 19 -3.13 -10.08 -3.59
CA ALA A 19 -3.58 -10.43 -2.25
C ALA A 19 -2.40 -10.60 -1.29
N SER A 20 -1.33 -11.24 -1.75
CA SER A 20 -0.11 -11.42 -0.95
C SER A 20 0.54 -10.08 -0.62
N LEU A 21 0.61 -9.19 -1.62
CA LEU A 21 1.17 -7.86 -1.43
C LEU A 21 0.37 -7.05 -0.41
N LEU A 22 -0.95 -7.03 -0.53
CA LEU A 22 -1.81 -6.29 0.38
C LEU A 22 -1.74 -6.85 1.80
N GLY A 23 -1.71 -8.17 1.93
CA GLY A 23 -1.60 -8.81 3.23
C GLY A 23 -0.28 -8.47 3.93
N ALA A 24 0.82 -8.49 3.17
CA ALA A 24 2.13 -8.14 3.73
C ALA A 24 2.20 -6.68 4.15
N TYR A 25 1.65 -5.78 3.32
CA TYR A 25 1.67 -4.35 3.62
C TYR A 25 0.86 -4.01 4.87
N LEU A 26 -0.29 -4.67 5.05
CA LEU A 26 -1.21 -4.40 6.15
C LEU A 26 -1.00 -5.30 7.36
N SER A 27 0.09 -6.06 7.41
CA SER A 27 0.38 -6.92 8.52
C SER A 27 0.75 -6.12 9.77
N ARG A 28 0.52 -6.73 10.94
CA ARG A 28 0.95 -6.13 12.19
C ARG A 28 2.46 -5.94 12.23
N GLU A 29 3.19 -6.88 11.65
CA GLU A 29 4.64 -6.81 11.59
C GLU A 29 5.11 -5.56 10.83
N HIS A 30 4.50 -5.27 9.67
CA HIS A 30 4.81 -4.05 8.92
C HIS A 30 4.44 -2.80 9.73
N LEU A 31 3.30 -2.83 10.42
CA LEU A 31 2.86 -1.72 11.25
C LEU A 31 3.90 -1.38 12.33
N GLU A 32 4.48 -2.40 12.96
CA GLU A 32 5.43 -2.22 14.05
C GLU A 32 6.83 -1.83 13.57
N ARG A 33 7.15 -2.09 12.31
CA ARG A 33 8.45 -1.78 11.72
C ARG A 33 8.43 -0.44 11.00
N VAL A 34 8.25 0.63 11.76
CA VAL A 34 8.15 1.97 11.20
C VAL A 34 9.40 2.35 10.40
N ASP A 35 10.57 1.94 10.87
CA ASP A 35 11.85 2.28 10.25
C ASP A 35 12.16 1.46 9.00
N VAL A 36 11.52 0.30 8.81
CA VAL A 36 11.73 -0.55 7.63
C VAL A 36 10.46 -0.73 6.81
N GLY A 37 9.36 -0.09 7.20
CA GLY A 37 8.10 -0.13 6.47
C GLY A 37 8.11 0.78 5.25
N CYS A 38 6.96 0.89 4.60
CA CYS A 38 6.81 1.77 3.44
C CYS A 38 7.02 3.23 3.85
N PRO A 39 7.97 3.95 3.22
CA PRO A 39 8.20 5.35 3.58
C PRO A 39 6.98 6.24 3.41
N LEU A 40 6.10 5.92 2.47
CA LEU A 40 4.89 6.70 2.23
C LEU A 40 3.98 6.70 3.44
N ALA A 41 3.80 5.55 4.09
CA ALA A 41 2.94 5.45 5.26
C ALA A 41 3.52 6.23 6.44
N ALA A 42 4.84 6.24 6.58
CA ALA A 42 5.51 6.95 7.66
C ALA A 42 5.49 8.46 7.47
N LEU A 43 5.57 8.92 6.22
CA LEU A 43 5.70 10.35 5.90
C LEU A 43 4.42 10.97 5.36
N GLY A 44 3.38 10.18 5.13
CA GLY A 44 2.20 10.61 4.38
C GLY A 44 1.56 11.89 4.89
N SER A 45 1.42 12.04 6.20
CA SER A 45 0.76 13.20 6.77
C SER A 45 1.61 14.47 6.73
N GLU A 46 2.92 14.35 6.54
CA GLU A 46 3.84 15.47 6.57
C GLU A 46 4.48 15.80 5.23
N THR A 47 4.36 14.91 4.26
CA THR A 47 5.04 15.05 2.97
C THR A 47 4.70 16.36 2.27
N SER A 48 3.46 16.84 2.39
CA SER A 48 3.04 18.09 1.75
C SER A 48 3.76 19.31 2.31
N ARG A 49 4.35 19.21 3.48
CA ARG A 49 5.09 20.29 4.13
C ARG A 49 6.59 20.19 3.93
N GLN A 50 7.05 19.13 3.29
CA GLN A 50 8.47 18.89 3.09
C GLN A 50 9.01 19.72 1.94
N VAL A 51 10.34 19.83 1.90
CA VAL A 51 11.00 20.54 0.81
C VAL A 51 10.75 19.82 -0.53
N PRO A 52 10.88 20.56 -1.65
CA PRO A 52 10.56 20.00 -2.98
C PRO A 52 11.28 18.69 -3.32
N GLU A 53 12.52 18.51 -2.90
CA GLU A 53 13.23 17.26 -3.17
C GLU A 53 12.56 16.06 -2.53
N VAL A 54 12.10 16.21 -1.28
CA VAL A 54 11.40 15.13 -0.57
C VAL A 54 10.11 14.81 -1.29
N ARG A 55 9.39 15.82 -1.73
CA ARG A 55 8.14 15.63 -2.48
C ARG A 55 8.39 14.94 -3.81
N ARG A 56 9.48 15.25 -4.48
CA ARG A 56 9.83 14.58 -5.75
C ARG A 56 10.13 13.09 -5.53
N VAL A 57 10.86 12.78 -4.48
CA VAL A 57 11.16 11.38 -4.15
C VAL A 57 9.87 10.62 -3.82
N ALA A 58 9.00 11.23 -3.00
CA ALA A 58 7.72 10.62 -2.65
C ALA A 58 6.85 10.41 -3.90
N THR A 59 6.82 11.39 -4.80
CA THR A 59 6.05 11.28 -6.03
C THR A 59 6.52 10.12 -6.89
N ARG A 60 7.83 9.99 -7.05
CA ARG A 60 8.41 8.90 -7.85
C ARG A 60 8.06 7.54 -7.22
N HIS A 61 8.17 7.45 -5.92
CA HIS A 61 7.84 6.22 -5.21
C HIS A 61 6.36 5.85 -5.36
N ILE A 62 5.49 6.85 -5.25
CA ILE A 62 4.04 6.63 -5.44
C ILE A 62 3.75 6.13 -6.85
N LYS A 63 4.37 6.74 -7.86
CA LYS A 63 4.19 6.32 -9.26
C LYS A 63 4.66 4.88 -9.47
N GLU A 64 5.79 4.50 -8.88
CA GLU A 64 6.30 3.13 -8.96
C GLU A 64 5.33 2.13 -8.33
N MET A 65 4.76 2.49 -7.18
CA MET A 65 3.80 1.64 -6.49
C MET A 65 2.50 1.48 -7.29
N ILE A 66 2.00 2.57 -7.85
CA ILE A 66 0.80 2.53 -8.69
C ILE A 66 1.03 1.60 -9.87
N ASP A 67 2.17 1.76 -10.55
CA ASP A 67 2.51 0.96 -11.72
C ASP A 67 2.62 -0.53 -11.35
N LEU A 68 3.30 -0.83 -10.25
CA LEU A 68 3.48 -2.20 -9.80
C LEU A 68 2.14 -2.87 -9.50
N ILE A 69 1.23 -2.17 -8.83
CA ILE A 69 -0.09 -2.72 -8.50
C ILE A 69 -0.95 -2.85 -9.75
N ALA A 70 -0.92 -1.84 -10.64
CA ALA A 70 -1.69 -1.88 -11.88
C ALA A 70 -1.29 -3.08 -12.75
N ARG A 71 -0.01 -3.46 -12.73
CA ARG A 71 0.47 -4.61 -13.51
C ARG A 71 -0.10 -5.94 -13.06
N GLN A 72 -0.61 -6.01 -11.83
CA GLN A 72 -1.24 -7.24 -11.32
C GLN A 72 -2.69 -7.36 -11.78
N SER A 73 -3.22 -6.37 -12.45
CA SER A 73 -4.60 -6.35 -12.90
C SER A 73 -4.75 -7.03 -14.26
N PRO A 74 -5.82 -7.83 -14.49
CA PRO A 74 -6.03 -8.43 -15.80
C PRO A 74 -6.19 -7.41 -16.94
N ASP A 75 -6.63 -6.20 -16.61
CA ASP A 75 -6.79 -5.12 -17.59
C ASP A 75 -5.59 -4.17 -17.63
N TRP A 76 -4.40 -4.67 -17.29
CA TRP A 76 -3.17 -3.90 -17.39
C TRP A 76 -3.06 -3.24 -18.77
N GLY A 77 -2.71 -1.97 -18.76
CA GLY A 77 -2.62 -1.17 -19.98
C GLY A 77 -3.86 -0.32 -20.24
N GLN A 78 -4.96 -0.57 -19.53
CA GLN A 78 -6.15 0.24 -19.63
C GLN A 78 -6.18 1.31 -18.53
N PRO A 79 -6.80 2.48 -18.79
CA PRO A 79 -6.87 3.53 -17.74
C PRO A 79 -7.51 3.05 -16.44
N ALA A 80 -8.48 2.16 -16.52
CA ALA A 80 -9.15 1.64 -15.33
C ALA A 80 -8.21 0.89 -14.40
N ALA A 81 -7.18 0.24 -14.91
CA ALA A 81 -6.21 -0.47 -14.09
C ALA A 81 -5.42 0.50 -13.22
N HIS A 82 -5.03 1.64 -13.78
CA HIS A 82 -4.31 2.66 -13.03
C HIS A 82 -5.20 3.34 -11.99
N GLU A 83 -6.45 3.65 -12.36
CA GLU A 83 -7.37 4.25 -11.40
C GLU A 83 -7.61 3.34 -10.21
N ARG A 84 -7.81 2.06 -10.47
CA ARG A 84 -7.99 1.07 -9.39
C ARG A 84 -6.75 0.99 -8.52
N ALA A 85 -5.56 1.00 -9.13
CA ALA A 85 -4.30 0.98 -8.39
C ALA A 85 -4.16 2.20 -7.49
N MET A 86 -4.57 3.38 -7.95
CA MET A 86 -4.54 4.59 -7.12
C MET A 86 -5.43 4.45 -5.89
N VAL A 87 -6.63 3.89 -6.06
CA VAL A 87 -7.55 3.67 -4.93
C VAL A 87 -6.96 2.65 -3.96
N ILE A 88 -6.37 1.59 -4.48
CA ILE A 88 -5.73 0.58 -3.64
C ILE A 88 -4.60 1.20 -2.80
N ILE A 89 -3.74 1.98 -3.43
CA ILE A 89 -2.64 2.66 -2.72
C ILE A 89 -3.19 3.58 -1.64
N ALA A 90 -4.17 4.42 -2.00
CA ALA A 90 -4.75 5.37 -1.05
C ALA A 90 -5.37 4.65 0.15
N THR A 91 -6.06 3.54 -0.10
CA THR A 91 -6.70 2.76 0.96
C THR A 91 -5.66 2.11 1.86
N MET A 92 -4.61 1.52 1.29
CA MET A 92 -3.56 0.87 2.06
C MET A 92 -2.80 1.87 2.95
N VAL A 93 -2.40 2.98 2.37
CA VAL A 93 -1.66 4.01 3.11
C VAL A 93 -2.54 4.61 4.20
N GLY A 94 -3.79 4.92 3.87
CA GLY A 94 -4.74 5.45 4.83
C GLY A 94 -4.99 4.50 6.00
N ALA A 95 -5.20 3.22 5.70
CA ALA A 95 -5.42 2.22 6.73
C ALA A 95 -4.22 2.09 7.66
N LEU A 96 -3.00 2.10 7.10
CA LEU A 96 -1.80 1.98 7.89
C LEU A 96 -1.57 3.21 8.77
N MET A 97 -1.80 4.41 8.21
CA MET A 97 -1.67 5.65 8.98
C MET A 97 -2.66 5.70 10.12
N LEU A 98 -3.92 5.36 9.86
CA LEU A 98 -4.95 5.35 10.90
C LEU A 98 -4.63 4.31 11.98
N SER A 99 -4.13 3.14 11.56
CA SER A 99 -3.76 2.08 12.50
C SER A 99 -2.65 2.51 13.45
N ARG A 100 -1.74 3.35 12.98
CA ARG A 100 -0.66 3.89 13.80
C ARG A 100 -1.11 5.03 14.69
N ALA A 101 -2.18 5.72 14.30
CA ALA A 101 -2.66 6.90 15.02
C ALA A 101 -3.53 6.56 16.23
N VAL A 102 -4.20 5.41 16.22
CA VAL A 102 -5.09 5.04 17.31
C VAL A 102 -4.32 4.37 18.45
N ASP A 103 -4.82 4.53 19.67
CA ASP A 103 -4.19 3.94 20.86
C ASP A 103 -4.90 2.68 21.34
N GLU A 104 -5.76 2.10 20.50
CA GLU A 104 -6.47 0.85 20.81
C GLU A 104 -6.02 -0.22 19.83
N PRO A 105 -5.29 -1.26 20.31
CA PRO A 105 -4.82 -2.32 19.42
C PRO A 105 -5.93 -3.04 18.66
N GLY A 106 -7.09 -3.21 19.28
CA GLY A 106 -8.23 -3.84 18.62
C GLY A 106 -8.74 -3.01 17.43
N LEU A 107 -8.83 -1.71 17.60
CA LEU A 107 -9.24 -0.83 16.51
C LEU A 107 -8.18 -0.78 15.41
N SER A 108 -6.91 -0.74 15.79
CA SER A 108 -5.81 -0.78 14.83
C SER A 108 -5.90 -2.02 13.95
N ASP A 109 -6.08 -3.19 14.55
CA ASP A 109 -6.22 -4.45 13.82
C ASP A 109 -7.46 -4.41 12.91
N SER A 110 -8.59 -3.91 13.44
CA SER A 110 -9.84 -3.86 12.68
C SER A 110 -9.72 -2.98 11.44
N LEU A 111 -9.03 -1.84 11.55
CA LEU A 111 -8.81 -0.95 10.41
C LEU A 111 -8.06 -1.66 9.29
N ARG A 112 -6.97 -2.37 9.63
CA ARG A 112 -6.18 -3.08 8.64
C ARG A 112 -6.93 -4.26 8.05
N GLU A 113 -7.63 -5.01 8.88
CA GLU A 113 -8.41 -6.16 8.43
C GLU A 113 -9.55 -5.75 7.52
N ALA A 114 -10.26 -4.68 7.86
CA ALA A 114 -11.36 -4.18 7.04
C ALA A 114 -10.85 -3.71 5.67
N ALA A 115 -9.73 -2.98 5.65
CA ALA A 115 -9.13 -2.52 4.40
C ALA A 115 -8.72 -3.70 3.53
N LEU A 116 -8.05 -4.69 4.11
CA LEU A 116 -7.60 -5.86 3.37
C LEU A 116 -8.79 -6.65 2.81
N LYS A 117 -9.81 -6.86 3.63
CA LYS A 117 -11.01 -7.58 3.20
C LYS A 117 -11.68 -6.88 2.04
N PHE A 118 -11.82 -5.56 2.12
CA PHE A 118 -12.45 -4.78 1.05
C PHE A 118 -11.65 -4.88 -0.25
N LEU A 119 -10.32 -4.71 -0.15
CA LEU A 119 -9.45 -4.69 -1.32
C LEU A 119 -9.29 -6.05 -1.99
N THR A 120 -9.48 -7.13 -1.25
CA THR A 120 -9.33 -8.49 -1.79
C THR A 120 -10.66 -9.15 -2.13
N SER A 121 -11.78 -8.48 -1.89
CA SER A 121 -13.08 -9.05 -2.26
C SER A 121 -13.25 -9.00 -3.78
N SER A 122 -13.99 -9.99 -4.32
CA SER A 122 -14.24 -10.05 -5.76
C SER A 122 -15.02 -8.82 -6.21
N GLY A 123 -14.66 -8.30 -7.38
CA GLY A 123 -15.32 -7.13 -7.94
C GLY A 123 -14.60 -5.82 -7.73
N HIS A 124 -13.45 -5.85 -7.05
CA HIS A 124 -12.63 -4.65 -6.89
C HIS A 124 -11.47 -4.62 -7.84
#